data_2513b370b1c90af9a7f8702869e0d13e
#
_entry.id   2513b370b1c90af9a7f8702869e0d13e
#
_cell.length_a   1.000
_cell.length_b   1.000
_cell.length_c   1.000
_cell.angle_alpha   90.00
_cell.angle_beta   90.00
_cell.angle_gamma   90.00
#
_symmetry.space_group_name_H-M   'P 1'
#
loop_
_entity.id
_entity.type
_entity.pdbx_description
1 polymer ?
#
loop_
_entity_poly.entity_id
_entity_poly.type
_entity_poly.pdbx_seq_one_letter_code
_entity_poly.pdbx_strand_id
1 'polypeptide(L)'
;MTPSPLRLLLDTAALQHNWRTLAAMSGRAACGAAVKADGYGLGAREVATRLAEAGCRDFFVSNWREAEHLAPLGLQLSVLHGVRDEDMPAALAGFARPVLNTPEQVERWRVGGGRACDVMVDTGMNRLGLSVTDVEAGALDGLEIETLMSHLACAEEPVEMNRRQRDALAGLAGRTNARRMSLANSAGIALGPDYHFDLTRPGLALYGGVPRPDMGARLRQVVRPQAQVLQRRRVPAGDSLGYNATWRAPRDTEVAILNIGYADGYLRAFSDRGSIEWEGSTLPVIGRVSMDLIAVDASIAPGLREGDWVAIAFDLPGQSAASGLSQYELLTGLGARYDRLWS
;
A
#
# COMPACT_ATOMS: atom_id res chain seq x y z
N MET A 1 -4.23 -8.66 27.03
CA MET A 1 -2.98 -8.00 26.59
C MET A 1 -3.02 -6.55 27.08
N THR A 2 -1.89 -5.97 27.44
CA THR A 2 -1.78 -4.55 27.76
C THR A 2 -2.04 -3.73 26.50
N PRO A 3 -2.91 -2.69 26.53
CA PRO A 3 -3.15 -1.84 25.37
C PRO A 3 -1.87 -1.12 24.93
N SER A 4 -1.68 -0.96 23.61
CA SER A 4 -0.56 -0.19 23.07
C SER A 4 -0.80 1.31 23.28
N PRO A 5 0.24 2.11 23.57
CA PRO A 5 0.17 3.57 23.55
C PRO A 5 0.18 4.15 22.12
N LEU A 6 0.08 3.27 21.11
CA LEU A 6 -0.04 3.59 19.68
C LEU A 6 -1.26 2.91 19.09
N ARG A 7 -2.04 3.61 18.30
CA ARG A 7 -3.18 3.00 17.59
C ARG A 7 -3.38 3.58 16.20
N LEU A 8 -3.88 2.74 15.31
CA LEU A 8 -4.40 3.13 14.01
C LEU A 8 -5.92 3.10 14.07
N LEU A 9 -6.57 4.23 13.90
CA LEU A 9 -8.00 4.28 13.65
C LEU A 9 -8.21 4.02 12.16
N LEU A 10 -8.91 2.94 11.83
CA LEU A 10 -9.09 2.43 10.47
C LEU A 10 -10.57 2.51 10.10
N ASP A 11 -10.85 3.22 9.01
CA ASP A 11 -12.21 3.50 8.56
C ASP A 11 -12.66 2.49 7.49
N THR A 12 -13.51 1.54 7.87
CA THR A 12 -14.11 0.54 6.98
C THR A 12 -14.93 1.18 5.86
N ALA A 13 -15.70 2.21 6.18
CA ALA A 13 -16.54 2.87 5.19
C ALA A 13 -15.71 3.61 4.14
N ALA A 14 -14.59 4.23 4.56
CA ALA A 14 -13.64 4.86 3.64
C ALA A 14 -12.96 3.82 2.72
N LEU A 15 -12.48 2.70 3.27
CA LEU A 15 -11.86 1.61 2.49
C LEU A 15 -12.84 1.07 1.42
N GLN A 16 -14.06 0.75 1.83
CA GLN A 16 -15.09 0.24 0.93
C GLN A 16 -15.54 1.30 -0.10
N HIS A 17 -15.62 2.58 0.32
CA HIS A 17 -15.92 3.68 -0.59
C HIS A 17 -14.83 3.81 -1.67
N ASN A 18 -13.58 3.77 -1.30
CA ASN A 18 -12.46 3.86 -2.24
C ASN A 18 -12.50 2.72 -3.26
N TRP A 19 -12.73 1.48 -2.80
CA TRP A 19 -12.86 0.36 -3.72
C TRP A 19 -14.06 0.52 -4.67
N ARG A 20 -15.25 0.89 -4.17
CA ARG A 20 -16.43 1.12 -5.02
C ARG A 20 -16.20 2.24 -6.04
N THR A 21 -15.50 3.30 -5.64
CA THR A 21 -15.11 4.40 -6.53
C THR A 21 -14.20 3.89 -7.65
N LEU A 22 -13.17 3.12 -7.31
CA LEU A 22 -12.24 2.55 -8.29
C LEU A 22 -12.94 1.52 -9.19
N ALA A 23 -13.85 0.72 -8.67
CA ALA A 23 -14.67 -0.21 -9.45
C ALA A 23 -15.57 0.54 -10.45
N ALA A 24 -16.21 1.62 -10.02
CA ALA A 24 -17.01 2.47 -10.92
C ALA A 24 -16.14 3.13 -12.02
N MET A 25 -14.93 3.60 -11.67
CA MET A 25 -13.99 4.15 -12.65
C MET A 25 -13.47 3.10 -13.62
N SER A 26 -13.37 1.83 -13.20
CA SER A 26 -12.92 0.70 -14.05
C SER A 26 -13.97 0.30 -15.11
N GLY A 27 -15.18 0.83 -15.04
CA GLY A 27 -16.23 0.64 -16.04
C GLY A 27 -16.69 -0.82 -16.12
N ARG A 28 -16.41 -1.49 -17.25
CA ARG A 28 -16.78 -2.91 -17.47
C ARG A 28 -15.77 -3.90 -16.91
N ALA A 29 -14.56 -3.45 -16.63
CA ALA A 29 -13.52 -4.30 -16.07
C ALA A 29 -13.85 -4.68 -14.62
N ALA A 30 -13.55 -5.90 -14.24
CA ALA A 30 -13.54 -6.28 -12.83
C ALA A 30 -12.52 -5.42 -12.08
N CYS A 31 -12.80 -5.10 -10.82
CA CYS A 31 -11.88 -4.35 -9.98
C CYS A 31 -11.40 -5.26 -8.84
N GLY A 32 -10.16 -5.68 -8.90
CA GLY A 32 -9.50 -6.44 -7.84
C GLY A 32 -8.94 -5.56 -6.75
N ALA A 33 -8.08 -6.13 -5.91
CA ALA A 33 -7.42 -5.43 -4.81
C ALA A 33 -6.02 -6.00 -4.52
N ALA A 34 -5.00 -5.15 -4.51
CA ALA A 34 -3.68 -5.52 -4.01
C ALA A 34 -3.67 -5.39 -2.46
N VAL A 35 -3.54 -6.53 -1.77
CA VAL A 35 -3.53 -6.63 -0.30
C VAL A 35 -2.19 -7.11 0.24
N LYS A 36 -1.14 -7.08 -0.60
CA LYS A 36 0.24 -7.41 -0.25
C LYS A 36 0.80 -6.50 0.84
N ALA A 37 1.96 -6.87 1.39
CA ALA A 37 2.63 -6.15 2.48
C ALA A 37 1.69 -5.91 3.67
N ASP A 38 1.02 -6.99 4.11
CA ASP A 38 0.03 -6.97 5.20
C ASP A 38 -1.08 -5.93 5.00
N GLY A 39 -1.70 -5.92 3.78
CA GLY A 39 -2.72 -4.93 3.45
C GLY A 39 -2.19 -3.51 3.46
N TYR A 40 -0.99 -3.28 2.91
CA TYR A 40 -0.26 -2.01 2.98
C TYR A 40 -0.04 -1.53 4.42
N GLY A 41 0.24 -2.47 5.34
CA GLY A 41 0.49 -2.20 6.76
C GLY A 41 -0.77 -2.13 7.63
N LEU A 42 -1.98 -2.27 7.07
CA LEU A 42 -3.23 -2.12 7.81
C LEU A 42 -3.84 -3.43 8.33
N GLY A 43 -3.24 -4.57 8.01
CA GLY A 43 -3.72 -5.90 8.38
C GLY A 43 -4.43 -6.57 7.19
N ALA A 44 -3.75 -7.50 6.51
CA ALA A 44 -4.23 -8.07 5.25
C ALA A 44 -5.57 -8.82 5.39
N ARG A 45 -5.78 -9.58 6.48
CA ARG A 45 -7.02 -10.33 6.71
C ARG A 45 -8.22 -9.41 6.84
N GLU A 46 -8.08 -8.38 7.67
CA GLU A 46 -9.12 -7.41 7.95
C GLU A 46 -9.47 -6.59 6.71
N VAL A 47 -8.46 -6.16 5.97
CA VAL A 47 -8.62 -5.44 4.70
C VAL A 47 -9.32 -6.32 3.65
N ALA A 48 -8.84 -7.55 3.45
CA ALA A 48 -9.38 -8.45 2.44
C ALA A 48 -10.85 -8.83 2.73
N THR A 49 -11.19 -9.08 4.00
CA THR A 49 -12.55 -9.36 4.42
C THR A 49 -13.49 -8.20 4.08
N ARG A 50 -13.13 -6.96 4.45
CA ARG A 50 -13.96 -5.77 4.18
C ARG A 50 -14.11 -5.46 2.70
N LEU A 51 -13.06 -5.68 1.92
CA LEU A 51 -13.12 -5.51 0.46
C LEU A 51 -13.97 -6.60 -0.20
N ALA A 52 -13.90 -7.85 0.28
CA ALA A 52 -14.76 -8.94 -0.19
C ALA A 52 -16.24 -8.67 0.11
N GLU A 53 -16.55 -8.13 1.29
CA GLU A 53 -17.90 -7.66 1.66
C GLU A 53 -18.40 -6.52 0.75
N ALA A 54 -17.49 -5.63 0.32
CA ALA A 54 -17.81 -4.56 -0.63
C ALA A 54 -18.06 -5.06 -2.06
N GLY A 55 -17.67 -6.31 -2.39
CA GLY A 55 -17.88 -6.93 -3.69
C GLY A 55 -16.60 -7.31 -4.45
N CYS A 56 -15.40 -7.03 -3.91
CA CYS A 56 -14.14 -7.44 -4.50
C CYS A 56 -14.03 -8.98 -4.56
N ARG A 57 -13.52 -9.50 -5.68
CA ARG A 57 -13.36 -10.95 -5.88
C ARG A 57 -11.92 -11.35 -6.14
N ASP A 58 -11.12 -10.52 -6.78
CA ASP A 58 -9.74 -10.80 -7.19
C ASP A 58 -8.77 -10.10 -6.24
N PHE A 59 -7.91 -10.88 -5.55
CA PHE A 59 -6.96 -10.35 -4.58
C PHE A 59 -5.52 -10.69 -4.95
N PHE A 60 -4.61 -9.73 -4.78
CA PHE A 60 -3.22 -9.85 -5.18
C PHE A 60 -2.31 -9.70 -3.97
N VAL A 61 -1.45 -10.70 -3.78
CA VAL A 61 -0.42 -10.75 -2.73
C VAL A 61 0.96 -10.88 -3.36
N SER A 62 2.03 -10.61 -2.60
CA SER A 62 3.38 -10.69 -3.13
C SER A 62 3.89 -12.12 -3.21
N ASN A 63 3.74 -12.89 -2.15
CA ASN A 63 4.38 -14.20 -1.97
C ASN A 63 3.43 -15.22 -1.34
N TRP A 64 3.87 -16.48 -1.30
CA TRP A 64 3.05 -17.60 -0.83
C TRP A 64 2.73 -17.51 0.66
N ARG A 65 3.63 -16.96 1.49
CA ARG A 65 3.36 -16.77 2.93
C ARG A 65 2.19 -15.80 3.17
N GLU A 66 2.11 -14.72 2.39
CA GLU A 66 0.95 -13.82 2.44
C GLU A 66 -0.34 -14.53 1.96
N ALA A 67 -0.24 -15.37 0.92
CA ALA A 67 -1.38 -16.15 0.43
C ALA A 67 -1.86 -17.17 1.46
N GLU A 68 -0.96 -17.91 2.11
CA GLU A 68 -1.27 -18.85 3.19
C GLU A 68 -2.00 -18.16 4.35
N HIS A 69 -1.55 -16.94 4.71
CA HIS A 69 -2.21 -16.16 5.77
C HIS A 69 -3.66 -15.82 5.43
N LEU A 70 -3.98 -15.62 4.15
CA LEU A 70 -5.33 -15.29 3.66
C LEU A 70 -6.14 -16.52 3.20
N ALA A 71 -5.52 -17.68 3.01
CA ALA A 71 -6.18 -18.90 2.53
C ALA A 71 -7.47 -19.28 3.30
N PRO A 72 -7.53 -19.14 4.66
CA PRO A 72 -8.74 -19.45 5.41
C PRO A 72 -9.96 -18.58 5.06
N LEU A 73 -9.78 -17.47 4.34
CA LEU A 73 -10.88 -16.61 3.90
C LEU A 73 -11.57 -17.14 2.62
N GLY A 74 -11.01 -18.14 1.94
CA GLY A 74 -11.58 -18.71 0.71
C GLY A 74 -11.64 -17.75 -0.47
N LEU A 75 -10.76 -16.75 -0.53
CA LEU A 75 -10.74 -15.71 -1.55
C LEU A 75 -9.97 -16.17 -2.81
N GLN A 76 -10.26 -15.54 -3.95
CA GLN A 76 -9.45 -15.74 -5.16
C GLN A 76 -8.14 -14.94 -5.04
N LEU A 77 -7.05 -15.64 -4.79
CA LEU A 77 -5.74 -15.07 -4.55
C LEU A 77 -4.81 -15.31 -5.74
N SER A 78 -4.06 -14.28 -6.13
CA SER A 78 -2.97 -14.35 -7.12
C SER A 78 -1.66 -13.93 -6.47
N VAL A 79 -0.61 -14.77 -6.60
CA VAL A 79 0.71 -14.57 -6.00
C VAL A 79 1.66 -13.96 -7.02
N LEU A 80 1.98 -12.68 -6.88
CA LEU A 80 2.69 -11.88 -7.88
C LEU A 80 4.15 -12.33 -8.12
N HIS A 81 4.83 -12.93 -7.13
CA HIS A 81 6.20 -13.39 -7.27
C HIS A 81 6.34 -14.71 -8.05
N GLY A 82 5.21 -15.31 -8.44
CA GLY A 82 5.19 -16.59 -9.15
C GLY A 82 5.47 -17.76 -8.23
N VAL A 83 6.25 -18.73 -8.70
CA VAL A 83 6.51 -19.97 -7.98
C VAL A 83 7.98 -20.36 -8.05
N ARG A 84 8.62 -20.56 -6.90
CA ARG A 84 9.95 -21.19 -6.73
C ARG A 84 9.76 -22.68 -6.42
N ASP A 85 10.83 -23.44 -6.36
CA ASP A 85 10.77 -24.87 -6.02
C ASP A 85 10.19 -25.09 -4.62
N GLU A 86 10.58 -24.24 -3.67
CA GLU A 86 10.09 -24.30 -2.29
C GLU A 86 8.61 -23.94 -2.17
N ASP A 87 8.08 -23.18 -3.12
CA ASP A 87 6.69 -22.75 -3.12
C ASP A 87 5.73 -23.80 -3.74
N MET A 88 6.26 -24.77 -4.49
CA MET A 88 5.45 -25.75 -5.23
C MET A 88 4.43 -26.50 -4.37
N PRO A 89 4.76 -26.98 -3.16
CA PRO A 89 3.77 -27.66 -2.31
C PRO A 89 2.57 -26.78 -1.98
N ALA A 90 2.80 -25.49 -1.63
CA ALA A 90 1.74 -24.53 -1.34
C ALA A 90 0.94 -24.17 -2.59
N ALA A 91 1.62 -23.99 -3.72
CA ALA A 91 1.00 -23.66 -5.00
C ALA A 91 0.08 -24.76 -5.51
N LEU A 92 0.49 -26.02 -5.40
CA LEU A 92 -0.30 -27.18 -5.81
C LEU A 92 -1.46 -27.50 -4.86
N ALA A 93 -1.46 -26.96 -3.64
CA ALA A 93 -2.59 -27.07 -2.72
C ALA A 93 -3.84 -26.32 -3.22
N GLY A 94 -3.69 -25.37 -4.18
CA GLY A 94 -4.79 -24.81 -4.96
C GLY A 94 -5.60 -23.71 -4.27
N PHE A 95 -5.13 -23.14 -3.16
CA PHE A 95 -5.82 -22.01 -2.49
C PHE A 95 -5.47 -20.64 -3.10
N ALA A 96 -4.45 -20.58 -3.98
CA ALA A 96 -4.06 -19.40 -4.73
C ALA A 96 -3.47 -19.78 -6.09
N ARG A 97 -3.45 -18.85 -7.04
CA ARG A 97 -2.80 -19.01 -8.35
C ARG A 97 -1.44 -18.32 -8.36
N PRO A 98 -0.38 -18.93 -8.92
CA PRO A 98 0.86 -18.23 -9.21
C PRO A 98 0.66 -17.25 -10.38
N VAL A 99 1.33 -16.10 -10.32
CA VAL A 99 1.55 -15.22 -11.47
C VAL A 99 2.92 -15.58 -12.04
N LEU A 100 2.99 -16.38 -13.09
CA LEU A 100 4.25 -16.83 -13.67
C LEU A 100 4.97 -15.66 -14.37
N ASN A 101 6.26 -15.51 -14.09
CA ASN A 101 7.05 -14.35 -14.51
C ASN A 101 8.23 -14.68 -15.42
N THR A 102 8.65 -15.96 -15.48
CA THR A 102 9.83 -16.37 -16.26
C THR A 102 9.56 -17.70 -16.98
N PRO A 103 10.31 -18.00 -18.07
CA PRO A 103 10.21 -19.29 -18.74
C PRO A 103 10.47 -20.48 -17.78
N GLU A 104 11.38 -20.31 -16.81
CA GLU A 104 11.70 -21.36 -15.83
C GLU A 104 10.53 -21.59 -14.87
N GLN A 105 9.80 -20.53 -14.47
CA GLN A 105 8.58 -20.68 -13.66
C GLN A 105 7.48 -21.37 -14.47
N VAL A 106 7.34 -21.05 -15.75
CA VAL A 106 6.40 -21.70 -16.65
C VAL A 106 6.68 -23.21 -16.74
N GLU A 107 7.94 -23.58 -16.98
CA GLU A 107 8.34 -24.99 -17.08
C GLU A 107 8.15 -25.71 -15.74
N ARG A 108 8.57 -25.11 -14.63
CA ARG A 108 8.35 -25.64 -13.27
C ARG A 108 6.88 -25.91 -13.01
N TRP A 109 6.01 -24.97 -13.37
CA TRP A 109 4.56 -25.09 -13.19
C TRP A 109 3.97 -26.21 -14.05
N ARG A 110 4.41 -26.31 -15.30
CA ARG A 110 3.99 -27.33 -16.25
C ARG A 110 4.41 -28.74 -15.81
N VAL A 111 5.68 -28.93 -15.49
CA VAL A 111 6.25 -30.21 -15.05
C VAL A 111 5.69 -30.67 -13.71
N GLY A 112 5.45 -29.71 -12.81
CA GLY A 112 4.84 -29.95 -11.51
C GLY A 112 3.36 -30.31 -11.53
N GLY A 113 2.72 -30.34 -12.70
CA GLY A 113 1.28 -30.65 -12.85
C GLY A 113 0.38 -29.51 -12.38
N GLY A 114 0.86 -28.27 -12.53
CA GLY A 114 0.11 -27.06 -12.17
C GLY A 114 -1.19 -26.94 -12.98
N ARG A 115 -2.19 -26.33 -12.35
CA ARG A 115 -3.52 -26.05 -12.92
C ARG A 115 -3.56 -24.63 -13.48
N ALA A 116 -4.74 -23.96 -13.42
CA ALA A 116 -4.89 -22.58 -13.83
C ALA A 116 -3.87 -21.67 -13.13
N CYS A 117 -3.27 -20.76 -13.88
CA CYS A 117 -2.30 -19.78 -13.44
C CYS A 117 -2.63 -18.39 -13.99
N ASP A 118 -1.98 -17.38 -13.48
CA ASP A 118 -1.87 -16.06 -14.10
C ASP A 118 -0.46 -15.91 -14.69
N VAL A 119 -0.28 -14.99 -15.64
CA VAL A 119 1.02 -14.74 -16.28
C VAL A 119 1.29 -13.24 -16.30
N MET A 120 2.50 -12.85 -15.92
CA MET A 120 3.00 -11.48 -16.10
C MET A 120 3.84 -11.38 -17.36
N VAL A 121 3.56 -10.39 -18.19
CA VAL A 121 4.37 -10.01 -19.35
C VAL A 121 5.01 -8.65 -19.08
N ASP A 122 6.31 -8.55 -19.30
CA ASP A 122 7.00 -7.28 -19.24
C ASP A 122 6.83 -6.54 -20.57
N THR A 123 6.08 -5.47 -20.53
CA THR A 123 5.84 -4.59 -21.69
C THR A 123 6.69 -3.32 -21.65
N GLY A 124 7.73 -3.30 -20.80
CA GLY A 124 8.69 -2.20 -20.77
C GLY A 124 9.02 -1.64 -19.37
N MET A 125 8.53 -2.26 -18.30
CA MET A 125 8.94 -1.91 -16.93
C MET A 125 10.34 -2.45 -16.58
N ASN A 126 10.75 -3.54 -17.25
CA ASN A 126 12.04 -4.23 -17.07
C ASN A 126 12.27 -4.69 -15.62
N ARG A 127 11.25 -5.32 -15.03
CA ARG A 127 11.32 -5.78 -13.64
C ARG A 127 10.97 -7.26 -13.47
N LEU A 128 9.74 -7.64 -13.71
CA LEU A 128 9.23 -9.01 -13.68
C LEU A 128 8.26 -9.22 -14.85
N GLY A 129 8.31 -10.40 -15.46
CA GLY A 129 7.43 -10.80 -16.55
C GLY A 129 8.21 -11.46 -17.68
N LEU A 130 7.55 -12.37 -18.41
CA LEU A 130 8.06 -12.90 -19.65
C LEU A 130 8.18 -11.76 -20.68
N SER A 131 9.14 -11.86 -21.59
CA SER A 131 9.20 -10.92 -22.70
C SER A 131 8.01 -11.12 -23.65
N VAL A 132 7.62 -10.08 -24.39
CA VAL A 132 6.64 -10.20 -25.47
C VAL A 132 7.09 -11.25 -26.49
N THR A 133 8.38 -11.29 -26.79
CA THR A 133 8.97 -12.26 -27.72
C THR A 133 8.82 -13.70 -27.24
N ASP A 134 9.01 -13.97 -25.93
CA ASP A 134 8.81 -15.32 -25.38
C ASP A 134 7.36 -15.79 -25.57
N VAL A 135 6.40 -14.87 -25.32
CA VAL A 135 4.97 -15.15 -25.50
C VAL A 135 4.66 -15.42 -26.97
N GLU A 136 5.19 -14.60 -27.89
CA GLU A 136 5.02 -14.78 -29.34
C GLU A 136 5.67 -16.07 -29.87
N ALA A 137 6.73 -16.54 -29.22
CA ALA A 137 7.40 -17.80 -29.52
C ALA A 137 6.68 -19.05 -28.95
N GLY A 138 5.53 -18.87 -28.28
CA GLY A 138 4.73 -19.99 -27.78
C GLY A 138 5.15 -20.49 -26.37
N ALA A 139 5.91 -19.70 -25.61
CA ALA A 139 6.34 -20.10 -24.27
C ALA A 139 5.18 -20.48 -23.32
N LEU A 140 3.97 -19.97 -23.60
CA LEU A 140 2.76 -20.17 -22.79
C LEU A 140 1.85 -21.30 -23.30
N ASP A 141 2.24 -21.99 -24.38
CA ASP A 141 1.41 -23.05 -24.98
C ASP A 141 1.13 -24.19 -23.98
N GLY A 142 -0.13 -24.59 -23.93
CA GLY A 142 -0.59 -25.68 -23.04
C GLY A 142 -0.87 -25.25 -21.59
N LEU A 143 -0.62 -24.00 -21.20
CA LEU A 143 -1.04 -23.50 -19.90
C LEU A 143 -2.53 -23.16 -19.88
N GLU A 144 -3.19 -23.34 -18.75
CA GLU A 144 -4.52 -22.78 -18.48
C GLU A 144 -4.35 -21.41 -17.83
N ILE A 145 -4.50 -20.32 -18.62
CA ILE A 145 -4.24 -18.96 -18.15
C ILE A 145 -5.55 -18.27 -17.79
N GLU A 146 -5.69 -17.91 -16.51
CA GLU A 146 -6.83 -17.12 -16.06
C GLU A 146 -6.64 -15.64 -16.44
N THR A 147 -5.48 -15.05 -16.10
CA THR A 147 -5.20 -13.63 -16.41
C THR A 147 -3.81 -13.45 -17.00
N LEU A 148 -3.74 -12.88 -18.21
CA LEU A 148 -2.51 -12.33 -18.79
C LEU A 148 -2.38 -10.88 -18.36
N MET A 149 -1.33 -10.53 -17.64
CA MET A 149 -1.20 -9.19 -17.08
C MET A 149 0.14 -8.54 -17.37
N SER A 150 0.15 -7.21 -17.35
CA SER A 150 1.37 -6.42 -17.31
C SER A 150 1.28 -5.34 -16.22
N HIS A 151 2.30 -4.50 -16.09
CA HIS A 151 2.33 -3.45 -15.08
C HIS A 151 2.91 -2.16 -15.65
N LEU A 152 2.18 -1.05 -15.45
CA LEU A 152 2.59 0.28 -15.92
C LEU A 152 3.76 0.82 -15.07
N ALA A 153 4.79 1.31 -15.74
CA ALA A 153 5.94 1.91 -15.09
C ALA A 153 5.71 3.37 -14.65
N CYS A 154 4.90 4.11 -15.41
CA CYS A 154 4.76 5.56 -15.28
C CYS A 154 3.29 6.00 -15.23
N ALA A 155 2.38 5.19 -14.65
CA ALA A 155 0.94 5.48 -14.67
C ALA A 155 0.56 6.80 -13.96
N GLU A 156 1.41 7.28 -13.07
CA GLU A 156 1.20 8.54 -12.32
C GLU A 156 1.36 9.77 -13.20
N GLU A 157 2.05 9.64 -14.34
CA GLU A 157 2.37 10.71 -15.27
C GLU A 157 1.76 10.48 -16.67
N PRO A 158 1.38 11.55 -17.41
CA PRO A 158 0.85 11.43 -18.75
C PRO A 158 1.98 11.32 -19.80
N VAL A 159 2.70 10.18 -19.80
CA VAL A 159 3.85 9.96 -20.68
C VAL A 159 3.58 8.88 -21.73
N GLU A 160 4.28 8.95 -22.87
CA GLU A 160 4.17 8.03 -24.01
C GLU A 160 4.42 6.56 -23.62
N MET A 161 5.23 6.32 -22.59
CA MET A 161 5.51 4.98 -22.07
C MET A 161 4.24 4.21 -21.72
N ASN A 162 3.24 4.88 -21.15
CA ASN A 162 1.97 4.24 -20.79
C ASN A 162 1.26 3.68 -22.03
N ARG A 163 1.23 4.44 -23.12
CA ARG A 163 0.63 4.01 -24.40
C ARG A 163 1.39 2.84 -24.99
N ARG A 164 2.73 2.91 -25.03
CA ARG A 164 3.56 1.81 -25.53
C ARG A 164 3.30 0.50 -24.78
N GLN A 165 3.24 0.56 -23.44
CA GLN A 165 2.96 -0.62 -22.61
C GLN A 165 1.55 -1.17 -22.86
N ARG A 166 0.55 -0.31 -22.98
CA ARG A 166 -0.81 -0.69 -23.35
C ARG A 166 -0.86 -1.39 -24.69
N ASP A 167 -0.25 -0.80 -25.73
CA ASP A 167 -0.27 -1.30 -27.11
C ASP A 167 0.47 -2.64 -27.20
N ALA A 168 1.59 -2.78 -26.49
CA ALA A 168 2.33 -4.03 -26.43
C ALA A 168 1.49 -5.16 -25.78
N LEU A 169 0.78 -4.89 -24.68
CA LEU A 169 -0.12 -5.86 -24.08
C LEU A 169 -1.31 -6.16 -25.00
N ALA A 170 -1.93 -5.15 -25.59
CA ALA A 170 -3.05 -5.31 -26.51
C ALA A 170 -2.69 -6.16 -27.73
N GLY A 171 -1.44 -6.06 -28.24
CA GLY A 171 -0.92 -6.88 -29.33
C GLY A 171 -0.87 -8.38 -29.03
N LEU A 172 -0.96 -8.77 -27.77
CA LEU A 172 -1.03 -10.17 -27.33
C LEU A 172 -2.46 -10.72 -27.26
N ALA A 173 -3.47 -9.91 -27.49
CA ALA A 173 -4.86 -10.35 -27.48
C ALA A 173 -5.08 -11.44 -28.56
N GLY A 174 -5.66 -12.57 -28.13
CA GLY A 174 -5.90 -13.74 -29.02
C GLY A 174 -4.66 -14.56 -29.37
N ARG A 175 -3.47 -14.18 -28.90
CA ARG A 175 -2.23 -14.97 -29.05
C ARG A 175 -2.02 -16.02 -27.96
N THR A 176 -2.82 -15.96 -26.92
CA THR A 176 -2.83 -16.93 -25.81
C THR A 176 -4.25 -17.35 -25.51
N ASN A 177 -4.43 -18.41 -24.70
CA ASN A 177 -5.74 -18.84 -24.22
C ASN A 177 -6.18 -18.12 -22.92
N ALA A 178 -5.55 -16.99 -22.58
CA ALA A 178 -5.90 -16.22 -21.39
C ALA A 178 -7.37 -15.80 -21.42
N ARG A 179 -8.09 -16.02 -20.31
CA ARG A 179 -9.51 -15.66 -20.18
C ARG A 179 -9.69 -14.16 -20.00
N ARG A 180 -8.72 -13.50 -19.38
CA ARG A 180 -8.74 -12.07 -19.05
C ARG A 180 -7.39 -11.44 -19.31
N MET A 181 -7.41 -10.12 -19.56
CA MET A 181 -6.21 -9.30 -19.63
C MET A 181 -6.26 -8.21 -18.56
N SER A 182 -5.09 -7.76 -18.08
CA SER A 182 -5.03 -6.79 -17.00
C SER A 182 -3.77 -5.93 -17.06
N LEU A 183 -3.93 -4.60 -16.94
CA LEU A 183 -2.82 -3.64 -16.97
C LEU A 183 -2.87 -2.65 -15.81
N ALA A 184 -4.01 -1.98 -15.62
CA ALA A 184 -4.14 -0.82 -14.74
C ALA A 184 -3.94 -1.16 -13.26
N ASN A 185 -3.03 -0.44 -12.61
CA ASN A 185 -2.95 -0.23 -11.17
C ASN A 185 -3.84 0.96 -10.75
N SER A 186 -3.70 1.47 -9.51
CA SER A 186 -4.48 2.63 -9.03
C SER A 186 -4.40 3.84 -9.96
N ALA A 187 -3.20 4.23 -10.38
CA ALA A 187 -2.99 5.37 -11.28
C ALA A 187 -3.47 5.06 -12.71
N GLY A 188 -3.25 3.82 -13.16
CA GLY A 188 -3.64 3.36 -14.49
C GLY A 188 -5.16 3.39 -14.71
N ILE A 189 -5.96 3.23 -13.66
CA ILE A 189 -7.43 3.39 -13.74
C ILE A 189 -7.80 4.80 -14.20
N ALA A 190 -7.09 5.81 -13.76
CA ALA A 190 -7.34 7.20 -14.15
C ALA A 190 -6.81 7.58 -15.55
N LEU A 191 -6.03 6.72 -16.21
CA LEU A 191 -5.61 6.92 -17.60
C LEU A 191 -6.73 6.69 -18.62
N GLY A 192 -7.82 6.06 -18.20
CA GLY A 192 -9.00 5.84 -19.02
C GLY A 192 -9.25 4.39 -19.41
N PRO A 193 -10.40 4.13 -20.08
CA PRO A 193 -10.91 2.78 -20.31
C PRO A 193 -9.99 1.88 -21.15
N ASP A 194 -9.18 2.45 -22.03
CA ASP A 194 -8.25 1.70 -22.87
C ASP A 194 -7.17 0.95 -22.07
N TYR A 195 -6.95 1.35 -20.79
CA TYR A 195 -5.97 0.74 -19.91
C TYR A 195 -6.57 -0.29 -18.97
N HIS A 196 -7.90 -0.39 -18.88
CA HIS A 196 -8.56 -1.27 -17.91
C HIS A 196 -8.53 -2.74 -18.32
N PHE A 197 -8.64 -3.02 -19.62
CA PHE A 197 -8.84 -4.37 -20.16
C PHE A 197 -10.01 -5.07 -19.43
N ASP A 198 -9.81 -6.30 -18.94
CA ASP A 198 -10.85 -7.07 -18.27
C ASP A 198 -10.78 -6.98 -16.74
N LEU A 199 -9.62 -6.55 -16.20
CA LEU A 199 -9.36 -6.53 -14.76
C LEU A 199 -8.40 -5.40 -14.39
N THR A 200 -8.79 -4.57 -13.43
CA THR A 200 -7.92 -3.57 -12.81
C THR A 200 -7.42 -4.06 -11.45
N ARG A 201 -6.22 -3.63 -11.04
CA ARG A 201 -5.55 -4.10 -9.83
C ARG A 201 -5.08 -2.93 -8.95
N PRO A 202 -6.00 -2.13 -8.40
CA PRO A 202 -5.63 -1.03 -7.53
C PRO A 202 -4.95 -1.52 -6.24
N GLY A 203 -4.05 -0.70 -5.72
CA GLY A 203 -3.42 -0.84 -4.43
C GLY A 203 -3.53 0.47 -3.65
N LEU A 204 -2.60 1.39 -3.83
CA LEU A 204 -2.46 2.64 -3.06
C LEU A 204 -3.79 3.38 -2.83
N ALA A 205 -4.59 3.55 -3.88
CA ALA A 205 -5.84 4.30 -3.80
C ALA A 205 -6.91 3.63 -2.92
N LEU A 206 -6.87 2.31 -2.73
CA LEU A 206 -7.76 1.61 -1.78
C LEU A 206 -7.57 2.15 -0.36
N TYR A 207 -6.35 2.45 0.01
CA TYR A 207 -5.91 2.87 1.35
C TYR A 207 -5.94 4.38 1.55
N GLY A 208 -6.48 5.13 0.59
CA GLY A 208 -6.61 6.58 0.65
C GLY A 208 -5.41 7.34 0.10
N GLY A 209 -4.42 6.64 -0.47
CA GLY A 209 -3.35 7.32 -1.20
C GLY A 209 -3.85 7.89 -2.54
N VAL A 210 -3.27 8.99 -2.94
CA VAL A 210 -3.66 9.75 -4.15
C VAL A 210 -2.56 9.63 -5.19
N PRO A 211 -2.62 8.62 -6.10
CA PRO A 211 -1.57 8.38 -7.08
C PRO A 211 -1.53 9.46 -8.17
N ARG A 212 -2.63 10.17 -8.39
CA ARG A 212 -2.75 11.27 -9.35
C ARG A 212 -3.60 12.38 -8.76
N PRO A 213 -3.27 13.67 -8.96
CA PRO A 213 -4.00 14.79 -8.37
C PRO A 213 -5.52 14.80 -8.68
N ASP A 214 -5.91 14.36 -9.90
CA ASP A 214 -7.31 14.30 -10.35
C ASP A 214 -8.15 13.24 -9.60
N MET A 215 -7.53 12.36 -8.84
CA MET A 215 -8.22 11.36 -8.01
C MET A 215 -8.49 11.84 -6.58
N GLY A 216 -7.81 12.89 -6.10
CA GLY A 216 -7.82 13.28 -4.68
C GLY A 216 -9.21 13.55 -4.11
N ALA A 217 -10.06 14.27 -4.85
CA ALA A 217 -11.41 14.60 -4.40
C ALA A 217 -12.37 13.39 -4.31
N ARG A 218 -12.00 12.25 -4.89
CA ARG A 218 -12.82 11.03 -4.95
C ARG A 218 -12.45 10.01 -3.87
N LEU A 219 -11.24 10.09 -3.33
CA LEU A 219 -10.69 9.12 -2.39
C LEU A 219 -10.81 9.63 -0.96
N ARG A 220 -10.96 8.71 -0.02
CA ARG A 220 -11.08 9.00 1.40
C ARG A 220 -9.90 8.44 2.15
N GLN A 221 -9.43 9.15 3.15
CA GLN A 221 -8.40 8.69 4.07
C GLN A 221 -8.92 7.51 4.89
N VAL A 222 -8.17 6.41 4.91
CA VAL A 222 -8.57 5.16 5.60
C VAL A 222 -7.92 5.06 6.97
N VAL A 223 -6.70 5.56 7.13
CA VAL A 223 -5.89 5.38 8.34
C VAL A 223 -5.59 6.71 9.02
N ARG A 224 -5.77 6.74 10.35
CA ARG A 224 -5.41 7.87 11.23
C ARG A 224 -4.58 7.34 12.39
N PRO A 225 -3.24 7.49 12.35
CA PRO A 225 -2.38 7.11 13.45
C PRO A 225 -2.58 8.02 14.64
N GLN A 226 -2.54 7.46 15.84
CA GLN A 226 -2.58 8.20 17.10
C GLN A 226 -1.52 7.67 18.06
N ALA A 227 -0.99 8.56 18.88
CA ALA A 227 -0.02 8.27 19.93
C ALA A 227 -0.44 8.91 21.25
N GLN A 228 -0.04 8.30 22.38
CA GLN A 228 -0.24 8.91 23.70
C GLN A 228 0.88 9.88 24.05
N VAL A 229 0.51 10.93 24.78
CA VAL A 229 1.43 11.81 25.49
C VAL A 229 2.00 11.06 26.68
N LEU A 230 3.32 10.91 26.72
CA LEU A 230 4.03 10.24 27.82
C LEU A 230 4.48 11.23 28.89
N GLN A 231 4.76 12.48 28.50
CA GLN A 231 5.24 13.50 29.44
C GLN A 231 4.93 14.90 28.92
N ARG A 232 4.60 15.80 29.83
CA ARG A 232 4.66 17.26 29.65
C ARG A 232 5.84 17.81 30.41
N ARG A 233 6.54 18.78 29.82
CA ARG A 233 7.65 19.46 30.48
C ARG A 233 7.87 20.84 29.90
N ARG A 234 8.39 21.74 30.73
CA ARG A 234 8.89 23.07 30.31
C ARG A 234 10.37 22.94 29.95
N VAL A 235 10.75 23.47 28.81
CA VAL A 235 12.14 23.66 28.38
C VAL A 235 12.45 25.14 28.40
N PRO A 236 13.40 25.60 29.25
CA PRO A 236 13.76 27.03 29.37
C PRO A 236 14.35 27.56 28.04
N ALA A 237 14.20 28.88 27.84
CA ALA A 237 14.85 29.55 26.70
C ALA A 237 16.35 29.30 26.67
N GLY A 238 16.86 28.93 25.49
CA GLY A 238 18.28 28.61 25.27
C GLY A 238 18.67 27.15 25.54
N ASP A 239 17.84 26.39 26.25
CA ASP A 239 18.08 24.94 26.46
C ASP A 239 17.84 24.13 25.19
N SER A 240 18.55 23.02 25.06
CA SER A 240 18.44 22.12 23.91
C SER A 240 17.47 20.98 24.20
N LEU A 241 16.88 20.42 23.11
CA LEU A 241 16.02 19.25 23.17
C LEU A 241 16.49 18.17 22.19
N GLY A 242 16.48 16.91 22.67
CA GLY A 242 16.67 15.72 21.83
C GLY A 242 18.12 15.47 21.41
N TYR A 243 18.28 14.49 20.53
CA TYR A 243 19.60 14.03 20.09
C TYR A 243 20.39 15.10 19.34
N ASN A 244 21.68 15.20 19.65
CA ASN A 244 22.66 16.13 19.09
C ASN A 244 22.32 17.61 19.35
N ALA A 245 21.37 17.91 20.27
CA ALA A 245 20.96 19.27 20.62
C ALA A 245 20.68 20.16 19.39
N THR A 246 20.04 19.58 18.35
CA THR A 246 19.79 20.26 17.07
C THR A 246 18.73 21.35 17.20
N TRP A 247 17.80 21.20 18.12
CA TRP A 247 16.80 22.21 18.44
C TRP A 247 17.15 22.89 19.77
N ARG A 248 17.01 24.22 19.80
CA ARG A 248 17.13 25.04 21.00
C ARG A 248 15.85 25.84 21.20
N ALA A 249 15.37 25.91 22.45
CA ALA A 249 14.18 26.63 22.79
C ALA A 249 14.37 28.15 22.53
N PRO A 250 13.61 28.74 21.60
CA PRO A 250 13.73 30.18 21.31
C PRO A 250 13.10 31.03 22.42
N ARG A 251 12.28 30.46 23.26
CA ARG A 251 11.61 30.98 24.45
C ARG A 251 11.38 29.84 25.42
N ASP A 252 10.92 30.13 26.60
CA ASP A 252 10.36 29.09 27.47
C ASP A 252 9.25 28.35 26.72
N THR A 253 9.43 27.06 26.49
CA THR A 253 8.57 26.28 25.63
C THR A 253 7.94 25.11 26.39
N GLU A 254 6.62 24.99 26.34
CA GLU A 254 5.91 23.80 26.82
C GLU A 254 6.03 22.69 25.80
N VAL A 255 6.58 21.55 26.20
CA VAL A 255 6.86 20.41 25.32
C VAL A 255 6.03 19.21 25.74
N ALA A 256 5.44 18.50 24.76
CA ALA A 256 4.89 17.18 24.97
C ALA A 256 5.77 16.12 24.28
N ILE A 257 6.03 15.04 25.00
CA ILE A 257 6.76 13.85 24.50
C ILE A 257 5.73 12.79 24.16
N LEU A 258 5.76 12.30 22.92
CA LEU A 258 4.81 11.33 22.39
C LEU A 258 5.48 9.99 22.16
N ASN A 259 4.73 8.89 22.40
CA ASN A 259 5.18 7.53 22.19
C ASN A 259 5.08 7.12 20.71
N ILE A 260 5.86 7.73 19.86
CA ILE A 260 5.99 7.36 18.43
C ILE A 260 7.37 7.75 17.92
N GLY A 261 7.96 6.93 17.08
CA GLY A 261 9.24 7.20 16.46
C GLY A 261 9.46 6.43 15.16
N TYR A 262 10.73 6.37 14.69
CA TYR A 262 10.99 5.75 13.40
C TYR A 262 10.80 4.22 13.41
N ALA A 263 10.77 3.56 14.57
CA ALA A 263 10.38 2.15 14.67
C ALA A 263 8.89 1.91 14.43
N ASP A 264 8.08 2.98 14.42
CA ASP A 264 6.64 2.97 14.18
C ASP A 264 6.26 3.53 12.80
N GLY A 265 7.26 3.84 11.97
CA GLY A 265 7.05 4.45 10.66
C GLY A 265 7.06 5.98 10.66
N TYR A 266 7.21 6.64 11.83
CA TYR A 266 7.39 8.08 11.88
C TYR A 266 8.88 8.42 11.70
N LEU A 267 9.34 8.50 10.44
CA LEU A 267 10.75 8.49 10.10
C LEU A 267 11.46 9.82 10.41
N ARG A 268 12.80 9.80 10.43
CA ARG A 268 13.63 10.98 10.70
C ARG A 268 13.43 12.14 9.73
N ALA A 269 12.89 11.87 8.54
CA ALA A 269 12.51 12.89 7.58
C ALA A 269 11.48 13.90 8.13
N PHE A 270 10.74 13.52 9.18
CA PHE A 270 9.78 14.39 9.88
C PHE A 270 10.40 15.22 11.01
N SER A 271 11.70 15.12 11.29
CA SER A 271 12.38 15.96 12.29
C SER A 271 12.24 17.44 11.91
N ASP A 272 11.75 18.27 12.82
CA ASP A 272 11.46 19.71 12.63
C ASP A 272 10.49 20.05 11.46
N ARG A 273 9.78 19.03 10.90
CA ARG A 273 8.87 19.19 9.75
C ARG A 273 7.48 18.61 9.97
N GLY A 274 7.41 17.61 10.81
CA GLY A 274 6.15 16.92 11.09
C GLY A 274 5.25 17.74 12.01
N SER A 275 4.01 17.28 12.17
CA SER A 275 3.04 17.87 13.09
C SER A 275 2.09 16.82 13.64
N ILE A 276 1.45 17.19 14.75
CA ILE A 276 0.32 16.44 15.31
C ILE A 276 -0.89 17.37 15.43
N GLU A 277 -2.06 16.77 15.55
CA GLU A 277 -3.33 17.49 15.74
C GLU A 277 -3.93 17.17 17.10
N TRP A 278 -4.34 18.19 17.81
CA TRP A 278 -5.05 18.08 19.09
C TRP A 278 -6.10 19.18 19.22
N GLU A 279 -7.37 18.81 19.40
CA GLU A 279 -8.52 19.74 19.54
C GLU A 279 -8.55 20.88 18.49
N GLY A 280 -8.26 20.53 17.22
CA GLY A 280 -8.24 21.50 16.13
C GLY A 280 -6.98 22.35 16.04
N SER A 281 -6.02 22.16 16.94
CA SER A 281 -4.72 22.84 16.91
C SER A 281 -3.66 21.94 16.28
N THR A 282 -2.79 22.51 15.44
CA THR A 282 -1.63 21.83 14.88
C THR A 282 -0.40 22.15 15.72
N LEU A 283 0.24 21.13 16.31
CA LEU A 283 1.43 21.25 17.12
C LEU A 283 2.65 20.74 16.33
N PRO A 284 3.69 21.56 16.12
CA PRO A 284 4.86 21.16 15.33
C PRO A 284 5.76 20.19 16.09
N VAL A 285 6.31 19.23 15.37
CA VAL A 285 7.40 18.39 15.86
C VAL A 285 8.67 19.23 15.93
N ILE A 286 9.35 19.16 17.07
CA ILE A 286 10.58 19.89 17.35
C ILE A 286 11.73 18.92 17.67
N GLY A 287 12.90 19.21 17.13
CA GLY A 287 14.08 18.37 17.28
C GLY A 287 14.01 17.06 16.48
N ARG A 288 14.96 16.18 16.77
CA ARG A 288 15.09 14.93 16.03
C ARG A 288 14.08 13.86 16.45
N VAL A 289 13.46 13.22 15.48
CA VAL A 289 12.71 11.96 15.68
C VAL A 289 13.68 10.90 16.19
N SER A 290 13.35 10.28 17.32
CA SER A 290 14.09 9.14 17.89
C SER A 290 13.47 7.78 17.48
N MET A 291 13.99 6.68 18.00
CA MET A 291 13.48 5.35 17.72
C MET A 291 12.01 5.22 18.12
N ASP A 292 11.67 5.72 19.31
CA ASP A 292 10.40 5.46 19.99
C ASP A 292 9.62 6.73 20.36
N LEU A 293 10.26 7.91 20.23
CA LEU A 293 9.72 9.17 20.76
C LEU A 293 9.89 10.32 19.77
N ILE A 294 8.90 11.22 19.80
CA ILE A 294 8.99 12.57 19.25
C ILE A 294 8.66 13.60 20.33
N ALA A 295 9.13 14.81 20.12
CA ALA A 295 8.75 15.97 20.92
C ALA A 295 7.99 16.97 20.06
N VAL A 296 6.98 17.63 20.62
CA VAL A 296 6.20 18.67 19.96
C VAL A 296 6.13 19.94 20.82
N ASP A 297 6.11 21.11 20.18
CA ASP A 297 5.81 22.37 20.87
C ASP A 297 4.32 22.39 21.23
N ALA A 298 4.03 22.24 22.49
CA ALA A 298 2.67 22.21 23.04
C ALA A 298 2.28 23.52 23.76
N SER A 299 2.98 24.63 23.49
CA SER A 299 2.75 25.91 24.14
C SER A 299 1.35 26.47 23.89
N ILE A 300 0.75 26.18 22.75
CA ILE A 300 -0.62 26.59 22.39
C ILE A 300 -1.69 25.58 22.83
N ALA A 301 -1.30 24.51 23.50
CA ALA A 301 -2.18 23.42 23.96
C ALA A 301 -2.09 23.25 25.49
N PRO A 302 -2.51 24.24 26.31
CA PRO A 302 -2.34 24.20 27.77
C PRO A 302 -3.19 23.07 28.42
N GLY A 303 -4.23 22.61 27.75
CA GLY A 303 -5.09 21.50 28.20
C GLY A 303 -4.53 20.13 27.97
N LEU A 304 -3.55 19.95 27.05
CA LEU A 304 -2.95 18.67 26.72
C LEU A 304 -2.19 18.10 27.93
N ARG A 305 -2.44 16.83 28.28
CA ARG A 305 -1.89 16.18 29.48
C ARG A 305 -1.25 14.84 29.15
N GLU A 306 -0.47 14.32 30.08
CA GLU A 306 0.02 12.95 30.06
C GLU A 306 -1.15 11.97 30.02
N GLY A 307 -1.07 10.96 29.13
CA GLY A 307 -2.11 9.99 28.86
C GLY A 307 -3.10 10.38 27.78
N ASP A 308 -3.14 11.63 27.34
CA ASP A 308 -4.02 12.07 26.24
C ASP A 308 -3.56 11.48 24.91
N TRP A 309 -4.55 11.22 24.04
CA TRP A 309 -4.32 10.75 22.67
C TRP A 309 -4.28 11.94 21.72
N VAL A 310 -3.26 11.96 20.87
CA VAL A 310 -3.11 12.96 19.82
C VAL A 310 -3.10 12.29 18.45
N ALA A 311 -3.67 12.93 17.45
CA ALA A 311 -3.61 12.46 16.08
C ALA A 311 -2.30 12.88 15.42
N ILE A 312 -1.64 11.93 14.75
CA ILE A 312 -0.48 12.21 13.91
C ILE A 312 -1.00 12.71 12.56
N ALA A 313 -0.47 13.82 12.07
CA ALA A 313 -0.79 14.29 10.73
C ALA A 313 -0.37 13.21 9.70
N PHE A 314 -1.36 12.65 8.99
CA PHE A 314 -1.16 11.52 8.08
C PHE A 314 -1.96 11.69 6.77
N ASP A 315 -2.10 12.92 6.31
CA ASP A 315 -2.49 13.22 4.93
C ASP A 315 -1.38 12.73 3.98
N LEU A 316 -1.61 11.61 3.30
CA LEU A 316 -0.56 10.93 2.55
C LEU A 316 0.13 11.80 1.49
N PRO A 317 -0.58 12.57 0.65
CA PRO A 317 0.08 13.47 -0.29
C PRO A 317 0.92 14.57 0.39
N GLY A 318 0.37 15.22 1.41
CA GLY A 318 1.07 16.27 2.15
C GLY A 318 2.29 15.75 2.91
N GLN A 319 2.15 14.59 3.58
CA GLN A 319 3.27 13.96 4.29
C GLN A 319 4.36 13.44 3.32
N SER A 320 3.97 12.96 2.15
CA SER A 320 4.89 12.60 1.08
C SER A 320 5.72 13.80 0.62
N ALA A 321 5.05 14.93 0.35
CA ALA A 321 5.72 16.17 -0.04
C ALA A 321 6.66 16.72 1.07
N ALA A 322 6.23 16.65 2.33
CA ALA A 322 7.01 17.15 3.46
C ALA A 322 8.25 16.31 3.78
N SER A 323 8.17 14.99 3.60
CA SER A 323 9.22 14.05 3.97
C SER A 323 10.13 13.61 2.81
N GLY A 324 9.65 13.71 1.56
CA GLY A 324 10.28 13.11 0.39
C GLY A 324 10.09 11.60 0.27
N LEU A 325 9.30 10.99 1.16
CA LEU A 325 8.91 9.57 1.09
C LEU A 325 7.71 9.41 0.16
N SER A 326 7.64 8.28 -0.53
CA SER A 326 6.44 7.96 -1.29
C SER A 326 5.26 7.65 -0.35
N GLN A 327 4.03 7.86 -0.82
CA GLN A 327 2.83 7.48 -0.08
C GLN A 327 2.78 5.97 0.23
N TYR A 328 3.44 5.14 -0.60
CA TYR A 328 3.61 3.70 -0.38
C TYR A 328 4.47 3.41 0.85
N GLU A 329 5.61 4.10 0.99
CA GLU A 329 6.52 3.96 2.14
C GLU A 329 5.84 4.42 3.44
N LEU A 330 5.07 5.51 3.40
CA LEU A 330 4.33 6.00 4.55
C LEU A 330 3.32 4.97 5.07
N LEU A 331 2.58 4.30 4.18
CA LEU A 331 1.61 3.26 4.56
C LEU A 331 2.31 1.98 5.04
N THR A 332 3.20 1.43 4.22
CA THR A 332 3.85 0.14 4.51
C THR A 332 4.86 0.21 5.64
N GLY A 333 5.30 1.41 6.00
CA GLY A 333 6.19 1.67 7.13
C GLY A 333 5.51 1.65 8.49
N LEU A 334 4.16 1.63 8.57
CA LEU A 334 3.44 1.55 9.83
C LEU A 334 3.77 0.23 10.54
N GLY A 335 4.42 0.34 11.70
CA GLY A 335 4.98 -0.79 12.44
C GLY A 335 3.93 -1.72 13.06
N ALA A 336 4.43 -2.80 13.68
CA ALA A 336 3.58 -3.80 14.33
C ALA A 336 3.14 -3.38 15.76
N ARG A 337 3.66 -2.27 16.29
CA ARG A 337 3.37 -1.84 17.67
C ARG A 337 2.01 -1.13 17.84
N TYR A 338 1.32 -0.81 16.75
CA TYR A 338 -0.01 -0.20 16.80
C TYR A 338 -1.11 -1.22 17.09
N ASP A 339 -2.04 -0.86 17.98
CA ASP A 339 -3.37 -1.48 17.99
C ASP A 339 -4.17 -1.00 16.77
N ARG A 340 -4.66 -1.93 15.95
CA ARG A 340 -5.44 -1.65 14.74
C ARG A 340 -6.92 -1.71 15.05
N LEU A 341 -7.58 -0.56 15.06
CA LEU A 341 -8.98 -0.40 15.46
C LEU A 341 -9.84 -0.03 14.24
N TRP A 342 -10.60 -1.00 13.77
CA TRP A 342 -11.54 -0.82 12.66
C TRP A 342 -12.90 -0.33 13.19
N SER A 343 -13.45 0.73 12.57
CA SER A 343 -14.80 1.25 12.82
C SER A 343 -15.81 0.73 11.79
#